data_0d378da227859a8f2f29a0f8cfb35711
#
_entry.id   0d378da227859a8f2f29a0f8cfb35711
#
_cell.length_a   1.000
_cell.length_b   1.000
_cell.length_c   1.000
_cell.angle_alpha   90.00
_cell.angle_beta   90.00
_cell.angle_gamma   90.00
#
_symmetry.space_group_name_H-M   'P 1'
#
loop_
_entity.id
_entity.type
_entity.pdbx_description
1 polymer ?
#
loop_
_entity_poly.entity_id
_entity_poly.type
_entity_poly.pdbx_seq_one_letter_code
_entity_poly.pdbx_strand_id
1 'polypeptide(L)'
;MVCAARNLLERADAATAGMWPRAIALLTRQALEDALIELWSVRASGVEGCSTRAQLLCLPYYLGDEKLAEQAAYAWSGLSRACHQHPYELPPTSAELLAWLQAVEQFAAQVRSVVGKKGD
;
A
#
# COMPACT_ATOMS: atom_id res chain seq x y z
N MET A 1 -2.54 9.97 -2.97
CA MET A 1 -2.43 8.79 -3.84
C MET A 1 -3.50 7.74 -3.63
N VAL A 2 -3.84 7.43 -2.38
CA VAL A 2 -4.94 6.49 -2.11
C VAL A 2 -6.25 6.99 -2.72
N CYS A 3 -6.55 8.29 -2.59
CA CYS A 3 -7.76 8.87 -3.17
C CYS A 3 -7.79 8.76 -4.69
N ALA A 4 -6.64 8.94 -5.34
CA ALA A 4 -6.55 8.80 -6.79
C ALA A 4 -6.80 7.36 -7.23
N ALA A 5 -6.23 6.38 -6.50
CA ALA A 5 -6.43 4.97 -6.80
C ALA A 5 -7.90 4.57 -6.61
N ARG A 6 -8.52 5.04 -5.53
CA ARG A 6 -9.93 4.75 -5.28
C ARG A 6 -10.83 5.38 -6.34
N ASN A 7 -10.53 6.61 -6.76
CA ASN A 7 -11.29 7.25 -7.82
C ASN A 7 -11.19 6.47 -9.13
N LEU A 8 -10.00 5.98 -9.47
CA LEU A 8 -9.83 5.15 -10.67
C LEU A 8 -10.63 3.86 -10.57
N LEU A 9 -10.63 3.23 -9.39
CA LEU A 9 -11.37 2.00 -9.19
C LEU A 9 -12.87 2.23 -9.33
N GLU A 10 -13.40 3.33 -8.77
CA GLU A 10 -14.81 3.67 -8.83
C GLU A 10 -15.26 4.05 -10.23
N ARG A 11 -14.36 4.66 -11.01
CA ARG A 11 -14.65 5.08 -12.38
C ARG A 11 -14.31 4.01 -13.41
N ALA A 12 -13.71 2.90 -12.97
CA ALA A 12 -13.28 1.86 -13.87
C ALA A 12 -14.50 1.24 -14.55
N ASP A 13 -14.62 1.51 -15.83
CA ASP A 13 -15.67 0.98 -16.66
C ASP A 13 -15.05 0.43 -17.94
N ALA A 14 -15.88 0.14 -18.92
CA ALA A 14 -15.43 -0.48 -20.15
C ALA A 14 -14.35 0.31 -20.88
N ALA A 15 -14.33 1.63 -20.75
CA ALA A 15 -13.40 2.48 -21.48
C ALA A 15 -11.95 2.32 -21.01
N THR A 16 -11.75 2.01 -19.73
CA THR A 16 -10.42 1.86 -19.15
C THR A 16 -10.05 0.41 -18.85
N ALA A 17 -10.93 -0.52 -19.21
CA ALA A 17 -10.71 -1.94 -18.99
C ALA A 17 -9.40 -2.38 -19.62
N GLY A 18 -8.59 -3.13 -18.94
CA GLY A 18 -7.32 -3.63 -19.45
C GLY A 18 -6.12 -2.85 -18.96
N MET A 19 -6.22 -1.54 -18.83
CA MET A 19 -5.11 -0.70 -18.36
C MET A 19 -5.26 -0.26 -16.91
N TRP A 20 -6.49 -0.09 -16.47
CA TRP A 20 -6.75 0.48 -15.15
C TRP A 20 -6.28 -0.37 -13.95
N PRO A 21 -6.28 -1.72 -14.01
CA PRO A 21 -5.81 -2.48 -12.83
C PRO A 21 -4.37 -2.19 -12.49
N ARG A 22 -3.50 -2.07 -13.50
CA ARG A 22 -2.08 -1.77 -13.28
C ARG A 22 -1.91 -0.36 -12.72
N ALA A 23 -2.66 0.62 -13.23
CA ALA A 23 -2.59 1.99 -12.75
C ALA A 23 -3.01 2.09 -11.29
N ILE A 24 -4.10 1.43 -10.91
CA ILE A 24 -4.58 1.42 -9.53
C ILE A 24 -3.55 0.73 -8.63
N ALA A 25 -2.99 -0.40 -9.07
CA ALA A 25 -1.98 -1.11 -8.30
C ALA A 25 -0.75 -0.24 -8.04
N LEU A 26 -0.29 0.47 -9.07
CA LEU A 26 0.87 1.34 -8.96
C LEU A 26 0.62 2.48 -7.96
N LEU A 27 -0.52 3.17 -8.09
CA LEU A 27 -0.86 4.28 -7.20
C LEU A 27 -1.03 3.80 -5.75
N THR A 28 -1.67 2.65 -5.57
CA THR A 28 -1.88 2.09 -4.23
C THR A 28 -0.56 1.68 -3.60
N ARG A 29 0.33 1.06 -4.39
CA ARG A 29 1.66 0.68 -3.90
C ARG A 29 2.46 1.91 -3.49
N GLN A 30 2.42 2.98 -4.28
CA GLN A 30 3.11 4.21 -3.95
C GLN A 30 2.57 4.82 -2.65
N ALA A 31 1.26 4.78 -2.45
CA ALA A 31 0.65 5.29 -1.22
C ALA A 31 1.15 4.51 0.00
N LEU A 32 1.30 3.19 -0.13
CA LEU A 32 1.85 2.35 0.93
C LEU A 32 3.30 2.72 1.23
N GLU A 33 4.10 2.87 0.20
CA GLU A 33 5.51 3.22 0.35
C GLU A 33 5.70 4.61 0.96
N ASP A 34 4.85 5.57 0.57
CA ASP A 34 4.88 6.91 1.15
C ASP A 34 4.53 6.87 2.64
N ALA A 35 3.55 6.06 3.02
CA ALA A 35 3.18 5.91 4.43
C ALA A 35 4.31 5.27 5.24
N LEU A 36 5.03 4.31 4.66
CA LEU A 36 6.21 3.73 5.31
C LEU A 36 7.28 4.80 5.57
N ILE A 37 7.57 5.62 4.57
CA ILE A 37 8.55 6.69 4.72
C ILE A 37 8.16 7.63 5.85
N GLU A 38 6.88 8.00 5.90
CA GLU A 38 6.38 8.88 6.96
C GLU A 38 6.56 8.25 8.35
N LEU A 39 6.26 6.96 8.47
CA LEU A 39 6.43 6.25 9.75
C LEU A 39 7.89 6.23 10.19
N TRP A 40 8.80 5.87 9.28
CA TRP A 40 10.22 5.77 9.62
C TRP A 40 10.82 7.11 9.96
N SER A 41 10.41 8.19 9.30
CA SER A 41 10.94 9.52 9.59
C SER A 41 10.70 9.94 11.05
N VAL A 42 9.67 9.38 11.67
CA VAL A 42 9.29 9.68 13.05
C VAL A 42 9.80 8.63 14.02
N ARG A 43 9.73 7.35 13.65
CA ARG A 43 9.97 6.24 14.59
C ARG A 43 11.37 5.64 14.49
N ALA A 44 11.95 5.62 13.30
CA ALA A 44 13.24 4.95 13.09
C ALA A 44 13.92 5.52 11.86
N SER A 45 14.43 6.74 11.98
CA SER A 45 15.11 7.41 10.88
C SER A 45 16.23 6.55 10.32
N GLY A 46 16.25 6.41 9.01
CA GLY A 46 17.23 5.59 8.30
C GLY A 46 16.67 4.28 7.76
N VAL A 47 15.58 3.77 8.33
CA VAL A 47 14.99 2.52 7.85
C VAL A 47 14.45 2.67 6.43
N GLU A 48 14.05 3.87 6.05
CA GLU A 48 13.58 4.14 4.69
C GLU A 48 14.65 3.87 3.62
N GLY A 49 15.92 3.78 4.01
CA GLY A 49 16.99 3.40 3.10
C GLY A 49 17.09 1.90 2.83
N CYS A 50 16.36 1.09 3.59
CA CYS A 50 16.33 -0.35 3.38
C CYS A 50 15.33 -0.71 2.29
N SER A 51 15.40 -1.95 1.77
CA SER A 51 14.40 -2.41 0.81
C SER A 51 13.02 -2.40 1.46
N THR A 52 11.98 -2.26 0.64
CA THR A 52 10.61 -2.28 1.15
C THR A 52 10.31 -3.59 1.88
N ARG A 53 10.82 -4.71 1.36
CA ARG A 53 10.65 -6.00 2.03
C ARG A 53 11.23 -5.99 3.45
N ALA A 54 12.45 -5.44 3.61
CA ALA A 54 13.06 -5.33 4.93
C ALA A 54 12.27 -4.41 5.84
N GLN A 55 11.78 -3.29 5.30
CA GLN A 55 10.94 -2.37 6.06
C GLN A 55 9.69 -3.07 6.59
N LEU A 56 9.04 -3.88 5.76
CA LEU A 56 7.83 -4.60 6.16
C LEU A 56 8.11 -5.64 7.23
N LEU A 57 9.29 -6.24 7.24
CA LEU A 57 9.69 -7.18 8.30
C LEU A 57 9.85 -6.47 9.65
N CYS A 58 10.29 -5.23 9.65
CA CYS A 58 10.44 -4.44 10.87
C CYS A 58 9.14 -3.83 11.35
N LEU A 59 8.14 -3.74 10.48
CA LEU A 59 6.93 -2.98 10.72
C LEU A 59 6.16 -3.35 11.99
N PRO A 60 6.00 -4.65 12.33
CA PRO A 60 5.24 -5.00 13.55
C PRO A 60 5.79 -4.38 14.82
N TYR A 61 7.09 -4.13 14.88
CA TYR A 61 7.72 -3.58 16.08
C TYR A 61 7.46 -2.10 16.27
N TYR A 62 7.13 -1.38 15.20
CA TYR A 62 6.99 0.07 15.24
C TYR A 62 5.57 0.57 15.04
N LEU A 63 4.71 -0.24 14.44
CA LEU A 63 3.35 0.18 14.12
C LEU A 63 2.39 0.05 15.30
N GLY A 64 2.65 -0.91 16.19
CA GLY A 64 1.78 -1.15 17.33
C GLY A 64 0.53 -1.96 17.01
N ASP A 65 0.45 -2.51 15.80
CA ASP A 65 -0.67 -3.34 15.35
C ASP A 65 -0.13 -4.42 14.42
N GLU A 66 0.08 -5.60 15.00
CA GLU A 66 0.69 -6.71 14.27
C GLU A 66 -0.19 -7.20 13.11
N LYS A 67 -1.50 -7.26 13.33
CA LYS A 67 -2.41 -7.70 12.28
C LYS A 67 -2.41 -6.74 11.10
N LEU A 68 -2.43 -5.46 11.38
CA LEU A 68 -2.40 -4.45 10.32
C LEU A 68 -1.07 -4.48 9.57
N ALA A 69 0.03 -4.73 10.28
CA ALA A 69 1.34 -4.88 9.66
C ALA A 69 1.37 -6.07 8.69
N GLU A 70 0.77 -7.19 9.08
CA GLU A 70 0.66 -8.37 8.21
C GLU A 70 -0.19 -8.08 6.98
N GLN A 71 -1.29 -7.36 7.15
CA GLN A 71 -2.17 -6.98 6.04
C GLN A 71 -1.45 -6.05 5.07
N ALA A 72 -0.66 -5.11 5.59
CA ALA A 72 0.12 -4.21 4.74
C ALA A 72 1.16 -4.98 3.92
N ALA A 73 1.85 -5.94 4.54
CA ALA A 73 2.84 -6.76 3.85
C ALA A 73 2.19 -7.62 2.76
N TYR A 74 1.04 -8.19 3.06
CA TYR A 74 0.29 -8.98 2.09
C TYR A 74 -0.16 -8.13 0.90
N ALA A 75 -0.68 -6.94 1.19
CA ALA A 75 -1.12 -6.01 0.14
C ALA A 75 0.06 -5.61 -0.74
N TRP A 76 1.21 -5.29 -0.15
CA TRP A 76 2.39 -4.91 -0.92
C TRP A 76 2.82 -6.02 -1.87
N SER A 77 2.81 -7.28 -1.41
CA SER A 77 3.16 -8.42 -2.27
C SER A 77 2.23 -8.52 -3.48
N GLY A 78 0.92 -8.42 -3.24
CA GLY A 78 -0.07 -8.48 -4.31
C GLY A 78 0.08 -7.32 -5.29
N LEU A 79 0.25 -6.12 -4.76
CA LEU A 79 0.40 -4.91 -5.57
C LEU A 79 1.68 -4.96 -6.41
N SER A 80 2.77 -5.45 -5.84
CA SER A 80 4.04 -5.55 -6.57
C SER A 80 3.92 -6.54 -7.73
N ARG A 81 3.26 -7.68 -7.51
CA ARG A 81 3.02 -8.64 -8.60
C ARG A 81 2.16 -8.02 -9.69
N ALA A 82 1.14 -7.27 -9.31
CA ALA A 82 0.26 -6.62 -10.28
C ALA A 82 0.99 -5.58 -11.12
N CYS A 83 1.95 -4.87 -10.53
CA CYS A 83 2.75 -3.87 -11.25
C CYS A 83 3.71 -4.51 -12.25
N HIS A 84 4.19 -5.73 -11.97
CA HIS A 84 5.17 -6.44 -12.79
C HIS A 84 4.56 -7.64 -13.53
N GLN A 85 3.26 -7.59 -13.75
CA GLN A 85 2.53 -8.69 -14.37
C GLN A 85 3.02 -8.97 -15.79
N HIS A 86 3.25 -10.26 -16.08
CA HIS A 86 3.56 -10.70 -17.42
C HIS A 86 2.28 -10.81 -18.28
N PRO A 87 2.41 -10.72 -19.62
CA PRO A 87 1.24 -10.80 -20.49
C PRO A 87 0.42 -12.07 -20.33
N TYR A 88 1.02 -13.15 -19.85
CA TYR A 88 0.36 -14.45 -19.71
C TYR A 88 -0.36 -14.62 -18.37
N GLU A 89 -0.16 -13.69 -17.44
CA GLU A 89 -0.79 -13.78 -16.14
C GLU A 89 -2.13 -13.06 -16.14
N LEU A 90 -3.06 -13.59 -15.36
CA LEU A 90 -4.34 -12.91 -15.20
C LEU A 90 -4.17 -11.64 -14.37
N PRO A 91 -4.80 -10.55 -14.78
CA PRO A 91 -4.76 -9.33 -13.96
C PRO A 91 -5.50 -9.54 -12.65
N PRO A 92 -5.19 -8.75 -11.62
CA PRO A 92 -5.95 -8.83 -10.38
C PRO A 92 -7.40 -8.46 -10.61
N THR A 93 -8.29 -9.06 -9.85
CA THR A 93 -9.72 -8.73 -9.91
C THR A 93 -9.99 -7.40 -9.22
N SER A 94 -11.14 -6.80 -9.52
CA SER A 94 -11.58 -5.59 -8.82
C SER A 94 -11.68 -5.83 -7.31
N ALA A 95 -12.14 -7.03 -6.92
CA ALA A 95 -12.26 -7.38 -5.51
C ALA A 95 -10.90 -7.43 -4.82
N GLU A 96 -9.89 -8.01 -5.50
CA GLU A 96 -8.53 -8.05 -4.97
C GLU A 96 -7.95 -6.65 -4.82
N LEU A 97 -8.09 -5.82 -5.86
CA LEU A 97 -7.61 -4.44 -5.82
C LEU A 97 -8.27 -3.64 -4.70
N LEU A 98 -9.58 -3.81 -4.53
CA LEU A 98 -10.30 -3.12 -3.47
C LEU A 98 -9.81 -3.55 -2.09
N ALA A 99 -9.58 -4.86 -1.91
CA ALA A 99 -9.08 -5.37 -0.62
C ALA A 99 -7.71 -4.79 -0.29
N TRP A 100 -6.81 -4.74 -1.28
CA TRP A 100 -5.47 -4.16 -1.08
C TRP A 100 -5.55 -2.65 -0.82
N LEU A 101 -6.42 -1.95 -1.54
CA LEU A 101 -6.63 -0.52 -1.35
C LEU A 101 -7.13 -0.23 0.07
N GLN A 102 -8.09 -1.01 0.55
CA GLN A 102 -8.62 -0.86 1.90
C GLN A 102 -7.53 -1.12 2.95
N ALA A 103 -6.71 -2.14 2.74
CA ALA A 103 -5.60 -2.44 3.64
C ALA A 103 -4.62 -1.27 3.71
N VAL A 104 -4.29 -0.68 2.57
CA VAL A 104 -3.39 0.48 2.52
C VAL A 104 -4.01 1.70 3.17
N GLU A 105 -5.31 1.93 2.97
CA GLU A 105 -6.01 3.04 3.62
C GLU A 105 -5.97 2.91 5.16
N GLN A 106 -6.21 1.70 5.66
CA GLN A 106 -6.17 1.44 7.09
C GLN A 106 -4.75 1.61 7.64
N PHE A 107 -3.76 1.12 6.90
CA PHE A 107 -2.37 1.28 7.28
C PHE A 107 -1.97 2.75 7.32
N ALA A 108 -2.31 3.52 6.30
CA ALA A 108 -1.99 4.95 6.26
C ALA A 108 -2.66 5.71 7.40
N ALA A 109 -3.91 5.34 7.74
CA ALA A 109 -4.61 5.96 8.87
C ALA A 109 -3.90 5.65 10.19
N GLN A 110 -3.44 4.42 10.38
CA GLN A 110 -2.70 4.04 11.59
C GLN A 110 -1.36 4.77 11.67
N VAL A 111 -0.67 4.94 10.55
CA VAL A 111 0.59 5.69 10.51
C VAL A 111 0.34 7.14 10.94
N ARG A 112 -0.70 7.77 10.42
CA ARG A 112 -1.03 9.15 10.80
C ARG A 112 -1.34 9.25 12.30
N SER A 113 -2.01 8.25 12.85
CA SER A 113 -2.31 8.19 14.28
C SER A 113 -1.03 8.08 15.11
N VAL A 114 -0.11 7.21 14.70
CA VAL A 114 1.17 7.01 15.39
C VAL A 114 2.04 8.26 15.31
N VAL A 115 2.13 8.86 14.12
CA VAL A 115 2.92 10.07 13.89
C VAL A 115 2.33 11.25 14.67
N GLY A 116 1.01 11.38 14.70
CA GLY A 116 0.33 12.45 15.42
C GLY A 116 0.57 12.41 16.92
N LYS A 117 0.72 11.21 17.51
CA LYS A 117 0.94 11.07 18.94
C LYS A 117 2.33 11.52 19.39
N LYS A 118 3.28 11.57 18.47
CA LYS A 118 4.64 11.96 18.84
C LYS A 118 4.76 13.45 19.14
N GLY A 119 3.89 14.27 18.57
CA GLY A 119 3.92 15.71 18.80
C GLY A 119 3.47 16.13 20.20
N ASP A 120 2.91 15.21 20.95
CA ASP A 120 2.44 15.46 22.32
C ASP A 120 3.60 15.26 23.36
#